data_609716215107de8957501deee5ccf01f
#
_entry.id   609716215107de8957501deee5ccf01f
#
_cell.length_a   1.000
_cell.length_b   1.000
_cell.length_c   1.000
_cell.angle_alpha   90.00
_cell.angle_beta   90.00
_cell.angle_gamma   90.00
#
_symmetry.space_group_name_H-M   'P 1'
#
loop_
_entity.id
_entity.type
_entity.pdbx_description
1 polymer ?
#
loop_
_entity_poly.entity_id
_entity_poly.type
_entity_poly.pdbx_seq_one_letter_code
_entity_poly.pdbx_strand_id
1 'polypeptide(L)'
;LGLSFIVAIMETIYVRTGSEEWKRMTRFWMTLFGINFAIGVATGIILEFEFGTNWSNYSWFVGDIFGAPLAIEGILAFFLESTFVAVMFFGWNKVSKKFHLVSTWLVAVGANLSALWILVANAWMQNPVGMVFNPETARNEMVNFWQVLFNEVAVSKFLHTISSGFLLASMFVLGISAYYLLRKREYFLAKRSILITGIFGLLSSLLVAYTGDSSARVLAKVQPVKFAAFEALYDGKQDAGLVAVGILKESDRKIGEKEVNDFAFRIEIPGFLSVMTGGDRNTFVPG
;
A
#
# COMPACT_ATOMS: atom_id res chain seq x y z
N LEU A 1 6.25 -4.61 -4.46
CA LEU A 1 6.62 -4.21 -3.08
C LEU A 1 7.05 -5.41 -2.23
N GLY A 2 6.14 -6.20 -1.67
CA GLY A 2 6.47 -7.27 -0.72
C GLY A 2 7.29 -8.43 -1.28
N LEU A 3 7.09 -8.80 -2.55
CA LEU A 3 7.83 -9.92 -3.15
C LEU A 3 9.33 -9.63 -3.26
N SER A 4 9.75 -8.39 -3.46
CA SER A 4 11.16 -8.00 -3.45
C SER A 4 11.82 -8.22 -2.09
N PHE A 5 11.13 -7.93 -0.99
CA PHE A 5 11.59 -8.23 0.37
C PHE A 5 11.74 -9.73 0.62
N ILE A 6 10.74 -10.53 0.21
CA ILE A 6 10.78 -11.99 0.35
C ILE A 6 11.98 -12.55 -0.43
N VAL A 7 12.21 -12.07 -1.66
CA VAL A 7 13.38 -12.48 -2.48
C VAL A 7 14.69 -12.08 -1.80
N ALA A 8 14.78 -10.86 -1.27
CA ALA A 8 15.98 -10.39 -0.56
C ALA A 8 16.29 -11.21 0.72
N ILE A 9 15.25 -11.62 1.45
CA ILE A 9 15.39 -12.53 2.61
C ILE A 9 15.92 -13.89 2.15
N MET A 10 15.34 -14.48 1.09
CA MET A 10 15.78 -15.76 0.56
C MET A 10 17.22 -15.71 0.04
N GLU A 11 17.60 -14.63 -0.63
CA GLU A 11 18.97 -14.41 -1.08
C GLU A 11 19.94 -14.23 0.09
N THR A 12 19.53 -13.55 1.15
CA THR A 12 20.32 -13.43 2.38
C THR A 12 20.66 -14.81 2.95
N ILE A 13 19.71 -15.74 2.96
CA ILE A 13 19.92 -17.11 3.40
C ILE A 13 20.88 -17.83 2.44
N TYR A 14 20.71 -17.67 1.13
CA TYR A 14 21.64 -18.23 0.15
C TYR A 14 23.08 -17.74 0.38
N VAL A 15 23.29 -16.44 0.53
CA VAL A 15 24.63 -15.87 0.71
C VAL A 15 25.29 -16.36 1.99
N ARG A 16 24.50 -16.57 3.08
CA ARG A 16 24.99 -17.06 4.37
C ARG A 16 25.29 -18.56 4.36
N THR A 17 24.47 -19.36 3.66
CA THR A 17 24.58 -20.82 3.68
C THR A 17 25.39 -21.39 2.52
N GLY A 18 25.50 -20.66 1.42
CA GLY A 18 26.11 -21.14 0.16
C GLY A 18 25.32 -22.21 -0.58
N SER A 19 24.11 -22.55 -0.15
CA SER A 19 23.31 -23.65 -0.70
C SER A 19 22.78 -23.32 -2.11
N GLU A 20 23.04 -24.19 -3.08
CA GLU A 20 22.53 -24.05 -4.45
C GLU A 20 21.00 -24.23 -4.52
N GLU A 21 20.39 -24.94 -3.58
CA GLU A 21 18.92 -25.04 -3.51
C GLU A 21 18.29 -23.69 -3.15
N TRP A 22 18.89 -22.94 -2.21
CA TRP A 22 18.45 -21.61 -1.87
C TRP A 22 18.63 -20.62 -3.04
N LYS A 23 19.75 -20.74 -3.77
CA LYS A 23 19.98 -19.95 -4.98
C LYS A 23 18.90 -20.21 -6.04
N ARG A 24 18.58 -21.49 -6.30
CA ARG A 24 17.54 -21.88 -7.27
C ARG A 24 16.17 -21.32 -6.86
N MET A 25 15.83 -21.44 -5.60
CA MET A 25 14.59 -20.90 -5.05
C MET A 25 14.52 -19.38 -5.17
N THR A 26 15.58 -18.68 -4.80
CA THR A 26 15.68 -17.21 -4.93
C THR A 26 15.49 -16.80 -6.39
N ARG A 27 16.16 -17.45 -7.33
CA ARG A 27 16.03 -17.16 -8.78
C ARG A 27 14.62 -17.39 -9.29
N PHE A 28 13.94 -18.42 -8.81
CA PHE A 28 12.55 -18.67 -9.18
C PHE A 28 11.64 -17.51 -8.78
N TRP A 29 11.68 -17.10 -7.52
CA TRP A 29 10.85 -15.99 -7.02
C TRP A 29 11.27 -14.64 -7.62
N MET A 30 12.56 -14.46 -7.88
CA MET A 30 13.09 -13.29 -8.57
C MET A 30 12.54 -13.18 -10.01
N THR A 31 12.40 -14.29 -10.73
CA THR A 31 11.79 -14.28 -12.06
C THR A 31 10.34 -13.82 -12.01
N LEU A 32 9.56 -14.33 -11.06
CA LEU A 32 8.16 -13.88 -10.87
C LEU A 32 8.09 -12.41 -10.43
N PHE A 33 9.01 -11.97 -9.59
CA PHE A 33 9.15 -10.55 -9.27
C PHE A 33 9.41 -9.71 -10.52
N GLY A 34 10.34 -10.14 -11.40
CA GLY A 34 10.67 -9.42 -12.62
C GLY A 34 9.51 -9.28 -13.60
N ILE A 35 8.67 -10.31 -13.73
CA ILE A 35 7.46 -10.24 -14.55
C ILE A 35 6.49 -9.19 -13.98
N ASN A 36 6.21 -9.25 -12.68
CA ASN A 36 5.34 -8.27 -12.02
C ASN A 36 5.92 -6.85 -12.10
N PHE A 37 7.24 -6.71 -11.92
CA PHE A 37 7.95 -5.43 -12.01
C PHE A 37 7.81 -4.82 -13.42
N ALA A 38 8.04 -5.59 -14.47
CA ALA A 38 7.92 -5.13 -15.85
C ALA A 38 6.50 -4.65 -16.18
N ILE A 39 5.47 -5.38 -15.72
CA ILE A 39 4.08 -4.98 -15.88
C ILE A 39 3.80 -3.69 -15.08
N GLY A 40 4.30 -3.62 -13.85
CA GLY A 40 4.14 -2.44 -12.99
C GLY A 40 4.76 -1.18 -13.59
N VAL A 41 5.97 -1.28 -14.15
CA VAL A 41 6.63 -0.16 -14.86
C VAL A 41 5.82 0.26 -16.09
N ALA A 42 5.39 -0.70 -16.91
CA ALA A 42 4.62 -0.39 -18.12
C ALA A 42 3.30 0.34 -17.80
N THR A 43 2.55 -0.12 -16.79
CA THR A 43 1.30 0.52 -16.37
C THR A 43 1.55 1.85 -15.66
N GLY A 44 2.64 1.99 -14.89
CA GLY A 44 3.03 3.22 -14.24
C GLY A 44 3.34 4.34 -15.24
N ILE A 45 4.10 4.03 -16.30
CA ILE A 45 4.39 4.99 -17.38
C ILE A 45 3.10 5.48 -18.05
N ILE A 46 2.12 4.61 -18.27
CA ILE A 46 0.81 5.01 -18.82
C ILE A 46 0.13 6.03 -17.91
N LEU A 47 0.11 5.79 -16.60
CA LEU A 47 -0.48 6.71 -15.62
C LEU A 47 0.21 8.08 -15.61
N GLU A 48 1.54 8.12 -15.73
CA GLU A 48 2.29 9.38 -15.85
C GLU A 48 1.88 10.18 -17.11
N PHE A 49 1.71 9.51 -18.24
CA PHE A 49 1.22 10.16 -19.45
C PHE A 49 -0.21 10.67 -19.29
N GLU A 50 -1.11 9.88 -18.68
CA GLU A 50 -2.49 10.31 -18.43
C GLU A 50 -2.57 11.54 -17.52
N PHE A 51 -1.69 11.64 -16.54
CA PHE A 51 -1.62 12.80 -15.67
C PHE A 51 -1.32 14.10 -16.44
N GLY A 52 -0.43 14.02 -17.44
CA GLY A 52 -0.08 15.17 -18.30
C GLY A 52 -1.09 15.45 -19.43
N THR A 53 -1.86 14.46 -19.87
CA THR A 53 -2.77 14.57 -21.01
C THR A 53 -4.23 14.68 -20.59
N ASN A 54 -4.79 13.62 -20.02
CA ASN A 54 -6.21 13.55 -19.69
C ASN A 54 -6.58 14.43 -18.49
N TRP A 55 -5.64 14.61 -17.57
CA TRP A 55 -5.83 15.43 -16.37
C TRP A 55 -5.01 16.72 -16.39
N SER A 56 -4.77 17.28 -17.56
CA SER A 56 -3.93 18.46 -17.76
C SER A 56 -4.36 19.68 -16.93
N ASN A 57 -5.65 19.95 -16.81
CA ASN A 57 -6.17 21.04 -15.98
C ASN A 57 -5.88 20.81 -14.49
N TYR A 58 -6.04 19.58 -14.03
CA TYR A 58 -5.70 19.22 -12.66
C TYR A 58 -4.19 19.30 -12.43
N SER A 59 -3.38 18.79 -13.36
CA SER A 59 -1.92 18.88 -13.30
C SER A 59 -1.43 20.31 -13.28
N TRP A 60 -2.09 21.22 -14.00
CA TRP A 60 -1.83 22.65 -13.91
C TRP A 60 -2.13 23.20 -12.52
N PHE A 61 -3.28 22.87 -11.98
CA PHE A 61 -3.78 23.37 -10.70
C PHE A 61 -2.93 22.94 -9.50
N VAL A 62 -2.39 21.70 -9.50
CA VAL A 62 -1.62 21.11 -8.40
C VAL A 62 -0.15 20.85 -8.74
N GLY A 63 0.31 21.25 -9.91
CA GLY A 63 1.62 20.85 -10.45
C GLY A 63 2.80 21.26 -9.58
N ASP A 64 2.70 22.35 -8.84
CA ASP A 64 3.75 22.78 -7.92
C ASP A 64 3.90 21.82 -6.73
N ILE A 65 2.78 21.24 -6.26
CA ILE A 65 2.77 20.34 -5.10
C ILE A 65 3.13 18.91 -5.52
N PHE A 66 2.63 18.44 -6.67
CA PHE A 66 2.87 17.08 -7.14
C PHE A 66 4.21 16.94 -7.85
N GLY A 67 4.69 18.00 -8.49
CA GLY A 67 5.92 17.97 -9.26
C GLY A 67 7.15 17.62 -8.44
N ALA A 68 7.27 18.13 -7.22
CA ALA A 68 8.41 17.84 -6.36
C ALA A 68 8.46 16.36 -5.93
N PRO A 69 7.41 15.74 -5.38
CA PRO A 69 7.38 14.31 -5.09
C PRO A 69 7.67 13.43 -6.32
N LEU A 70 7.04 13.71 -7.46
CA LEU A 70 7.21 12.92 -8.68
C LEU A 70 8.63 13.08 -9.27
N ALA A 71 9.22 14.28 -9.22
CA ALA A 71 10.60 14.49 -9.65
C ALA A 71 11.60 13.72 -8.77
N ILE A 72 11.39 13.73 -7.44
CA ILE A 72 12.23 12.98 -6.52
C ILE A 72 12.06 11.46 -6.76
N GLU A 73 10.86 10.99 -7.00
CA GLU A 73 10.61 9.60 -7.38
C GLU A 73 11.40 9.22 -8.64
N GLY A 74 11.26 9.99 -9.71
CA GLY A 74 11.95 9.73 -10.97
C GLY A 74 13.46 9.72 -10.83
N ILE A 75 14.04 10.67 -10.10
CA ILE A 75 15.49 10.80 -9.94
C ILE A 75 16.05 9.74 -8.97
N LEU A 76 15.46 9.57 -7.79
CA LEU A 76 16.03 8.70 -6.77
C LEU A 76 15.51 7.26 -6.88
N ALA A 77 14.20 7.05 -6.90
CA ALA A 77 13.64 5.72 -6.85
C ALA A 77 13.81 4.98 -8.19
N PHE A 78 13.40 5.57 -9.29
CA PHE A 78 13.44 4.93 -10.61
C PHE A 78 14.88 4.63 -11.08
N PHE A 79 15.82 5.59 -10.92
CA PHE A 79 17.23 5.33 -11.27
C PHE A 79 17.89 4.30 -10.37
N LEU A 80 17.57 4.32 -9.07
CA LEU A 80 18.06 3.31 -8.14
C LEU A 80 17.52 1.93 -8.52
N GLU A 81 16.22 1.82 -8.78
CA GLU A 81 15.61 0.57 -9.18
C GLU A 81 16.17 0.05 -10.50
N SER A 82 16.17 0.85 -11.56
CA SER A 82 16.60 0.43 -12.90
C SER A 82 18.05 -0.08 -12.92
N THR A 83 18.95 0.61 -12.20
CA THR A 83 20.35 0.22 -12.09
C THR A 83 20.53 -1.11 -11.36
N PHE A 84 19.91 -1.26 -10.19
CA PHE A 84 20.11 -2.45 -9.36
C PHE A 84 19.25 -3.63 -9.79
N VAL A 85 18.13 -3.42 -10.48
CA VAL A 85 17.36 -4.48 -11.13
C VAL A 85 18.21 -5.17 -12.20
N ALA A 86 18.98 -4.42 -13.01
CA ALA A 86 19.90 -5.01 -13.97
C ALA A 86 20.96 -5.92 -13.30
N VAL A 87 21.53 -5.48 -12.18
CA VAL A 87 22.48 -6.30 -11.40
C VAL A 87 21.77 -7.53 -10.81
N MET A 88 20.58 -7.37 -10.26
CA MET A 88 19.77 -8.43 -9.66
C MET A 88 19.48 -9.56 -10.65
N PHE A 89 19.16 -9.26 -11.92
CA PHE A 89 18.87 -10.29 -12.94
C PHE A 89 20.11 -10.82 -13.64
N PHE A 90 21.07 -9.99 -13.98
CA PHE A 90 22.18 -10.33 -14.84
C PHE A 90 23.52 -10.46 -14.09
N GLY A 91 23.55 -10.13 -12.79
CA GLY A 91 24.77 -10.08 -11.99
C GLY A 91 25.22 -11.40 -11.38
N TRP A 92 24.40 -12.45 -11.35
CA TRP A 92 24.62 -13.72 -10.63
C TRP A 92 26.05 -14.31 -10.72
N ASN A 93 26.67 -14.23 -11.88
CA ASN A 93 28.01 -14.76 -12.14
C ASN A 93 29.01 -13.66 -12.51
N LYS A 94 28.63 -12.38 -12.45
CA LYS A 94 29.44 -11.25 -12.88
C LYS A 94 29.92 -10.39 -11.72
N VAL A 95 29.23 -10.44 -10.61
CA VAL A 95 29.57 -9.65 -9.40
C VAL A 95 29.72 -10.55 -8.18
N SER A 96 30.31 -10.04 -7.11
CA SER A 96 30.41 -10.79 -5.86
C SER A 96 29.02 -11.08 -5.26
N LYS A 97 28.89 -12.22 -4.54
CA LYS A 97 27.62 -12.60 -3.88
C LYS A 97 27.11 -11.50 -2.93
N LYS A 98 28.02 -10.81 -2.23
CA LYS A 98 27.64 -9.73 -1.31
C LYS A 98 27.12 -8.52 -2.06
N PHE A 99 27.76 -8.13 -3.16
CA PHE A 99 27.29 -6.99 -3.96
C PHE A 99 25.96 -7.29 -4.62
N HIS A 100 25.74 -8.52 -5.11
CA HIS A 100 24.46 -8.96 -5.65
C HIS A 100 23.35 -8.87 -4.60
N LEU A 101 23.59 -9.38 -3.39
CA LEU A 101 22.65 -9.28 -2.27
C LEU A 101 22.30 -7.82 -1.91
N VAL A 102 23.32 -6.95 -1.84
CA VAL A 102 23.11 -5.50 -1.59
C VAL A 102 22.23 -4.91 -2.69
N SER A 103 22.47 -5.26 -3.94
CA SER A 103 21.64 -4.80 -5.07
C SER A 103 20.19 -5.25 -4.94
N THR A 104 19.96 -6.50 -4.55
CA THR A 104 18.60 -7.02 -4.31
C THR A 104 17.89 -6.28 -3.16
N TRP A 105 18.59 -5.98 -2.08
CA TRP A 105 18.03 -5.16 -0.99
C TRP A 105 17.77 -3.72 -1.42
N LEU A 106 18.62 -3.12 -2.24
CA LEU A 106 18.41 -1.77 -2.77
C LEU A 106 17.18 -1.72 -3.70
N VAL A 107 16.95 -2.76 -4.52
CA VAL A 107 15.71 -2.89 -5.30
C VAL A 107 14.49 -2.99 -4.37
N ALA A 108 14.57 -3.81 -3.32
CA ALA A 108 13.46 -3.96 -2.39
C ALA A 108 13.13 -2.64 -1.65
N VAL A 109 14.13 -1.91 -1.23
CA VAL A 109 13.94 -0.61 -0.57
C VAL A 109 13.48 0.45 -1.58
N GLY A 110 14.08 0.50 -2.77
CA GLY A 110 13.73 1.46 -3.83
C GLY A 110 12.27 1.35 -4.23
N ALA A 111 11.78 0.13 -4.50
CA ALA A 111 10.38 -0.10 -4.83
C ALA A 111 9.39 0.39 -3.76
N ASN A 112 9.78 0.31 -2.49
CA ASN A 112 8.94 0.81 -1.41
C ASN A 112 9.06 2.34 -1.23
N LEU A 113 10.23 2.92 -1.50
CA LEU A 113 10.41 4.37 -1.54
C LEU A 113 9.68 5.03 -2.71
N SER A 114 9.63 4.36 -3.88
CA SER A 114 8.80 4.82 -5.00
C SER A 114 7.33 4.94 -4.59
N ALA A 115 6.78 3.94 -3.91
CA ALA A 115 5.42 4.00 -3.41
C ALA A 115 5.17 5.16 -2.42
N LEU A 116 6.20 5.63 -1.69
CA LEU A 116 6.06 6.76 -0.78
C LEU A 116 5.62 8.03 -1.52
N TRP A 117 6.27 8.35 -2.62
CA TRP A 117 6.06 9.61 -3.33
C TRP A 117 4.65 9.72 -3.92
N ILE A 118 4.17 8.67 -4.58
CA ILE A 118 2.82 8.68 -5.13
C ILE A 118 1.75 8.68 -4.01
N LEU A 119 2.03 8.04 -2.87
CA LEU A 119 1.13 8.04 -1.72
C LEU A 119 1.10 9.40 -1.02
N VAL A 120 2.20 10.14 -1.00
CA VAL A 120 2.24 11.54 -0.52
C VAL A 120 1.34 12.42 -1.39
N ALA A 121 1.47 12.34 -2.70
CA ALA A 121 0.61 13.08 -3.64
C ALA A 121 -0.87 12.72 -3.46
N ASN A 122 -1.18 11.42 -3.37
CA ASN A 122 -2.55 10.95 -3.13
C ASN A 122 -3.10 11.38 -1.75
N ALA A 123 -2.27 11.40 -0.72
CA ALA A 123 -2.67 11.82 0.61
C ALA A 123 -2.94 13.32 0.67
N TRP A 124 -2.15 14.12 -0.04
CA TRP A 124 -2.38 15.56 -0.13
C TRP A 124 -3.76 15.88 -0.72
N MET A 125 -4.23 15.13 -1.74
CA MET A 125 -5.60 15.28 -2.26
C MET A 125 -6.69 15.04 -1.22
N GLN A 126 -6.41 14.22 -0.21
CA GLN A 126 -7.35 13.90 0.87
C GLN A 126 -7.31 14.92 2.01
N ASN A 127 -6.15 15.50 2.26
CA ASN A 127 -5.88 16.48 3.31
C ASN A 127 -4.88 17.52 2.79
N PRO A 128 -5.34 18.56 2.07
CA PRO A 128 -4.48 19.59 1.50
C PRO A 128 -3.82 20.43 2.61
N VAL A 129 -2.53 20.27 2.78
CA VAL A 129 -1.69 21.02 3.74
C VAL A 129 -0.42 21.51 3.07
N GLY A 130 0.25 22.52 3.68
CA GLY A 130 1.52 23.03 3.20
C GLY A 130 1.46 23.79 1.86
N MET A 131 0.27 24.31 1.51
CA MET A 131 0.04 25.05 0.28
C MET A 131 -0.72 26.35 0.52
N VAL A 132 -0.68 27.25 -0.44
CA VAL A 132 -1.52 28.45 -0.55
C VAL A 132 -2.10 28.52 -1.95
N PHE A 133 -3.36 28.87 -2.07
CA PHE A 133 -3.97 29.14 -3.37
C PHE A 133 -3.56 30.53 -3.85
N ASN A 134 -2.96 30.60 -5.05
CA ASN A 134 -2.63 31.84 -5.71
C ASN A 134 -3.72 32.19 -6.73
N PRO A 135 -4.52 33.24 -6.49
CA PRO A 135 -5.62 33.64 -7.40
C PRO A 135 -5.12 34.22 -8.73
N GLU A 136 -3.90 34.77 -8.79
CA GLU A 136 -3.36 35.37 -10.02
C GLU A 136 -3.00 34.27 -11.05
N THR A 137 -2.48 33.13 -10.56
CA THR A 137 -2.11 32.01 -11.42
C THR A 137 -3.20 30.94 -11.48
N ALA A 138 -4.24 31.03 -10.63
CA ALA A 138 -5.28 30.02 -10.41
C ALA A 138 -4.70 28.64 -10.06
N ARG A 139 -3.63 28.61 -9.22
CA ARG A 139 -2.90 27.39 -8.84
C ARG A 139 -2.75 27.29 -7.32
N ASN A 140 -2.64 26.05 -6.86
CA ASN A 140 -2.12 25.77 -5.52
C ASN A 140 -0.58 25.76 -5.58
N GLU A 141 0.04 26.58 -4.75
CA GLU A 141 1.49 26.72 -4.66
C GLU A 141 2.00 26.12 -3.35
N MET A 142 3.09 25.36 -3.41
CA MET A 142 3.68 24.71 -2.25
C MET A 142 4.46 25.70 -1.40
N VAL A 143 4.07 25.85 -0.14
CA VAL A 143 4.74 26.72 0.83
C VAL A 143 5.67 25.94 1.76
N ASN A 144 5.32 24.67 2.03
CA ASN A 144 6.09 23.85 2.97
C ASN A 144 6.09 22.38 2.54
N PHE A 145 7.19 21.96 1.93
CA PHE A 145 7.40 20.58 1.49
C PHE A 145 7.28 19.55 2.62
N TRP A 146 7.80 19.88 3.82
CA TRP A 146 7.79 18.95 4.94
C TRP A 146 6.38 18.71 5.48
N GLN A 147 5.50 19.71 5.45
CA GLN A 147 4.10 19.53 5.79
C GLN A 147 3.37 18.64 4.78
N VAL A 148 3.70 18.75 3.51
CA VAL A 148 3.17 17.85 2.46
C VAL A 148 3.65 16.43 2.67
N LEU A 149 4.96 16.24 2.88
CA LEU A 149 5.59 14.92 3.02
C LEU A 149 5.14 14.20 4.30
N PHE A 150 5.12 14.89 5.43
CA PHE A 150 4.73 14.32 6.73
C PHE A 150 3.26 14.56 7.08
N ASN A 151 2.43 14.77 6.07
CA ASN A 151 0.98 14.80 6.25
C ASN A 151 0.51 13.52 6.97
N GLU A 152 -0.31 13.69 8.00
CA GLU A 152 -0.84 12.58 8.82
C GLU A 152 -1.47 11.47 7.95
N VAL A 153 -2.20 11.87 6.91
CA VAL A 153 -2.80 10.94 5.93
C VAL A 153 -1.73 10.22 5.11
N ALA A 154 -0.63 10.92 4.71
CA ALA A 154 0.46 10.32 3.93
C ALA A 154 1.18 9.23 4.72
N VAL A 155 1.54 9.51 5.96
CA VAL A 155 2.22 8.55 6.84
C VAL A 155 1.34 7.32 7.07
N SER A 156 0.07 7.54 7.42
CA SER A 156 -0.88 6.46 7.66
C SER A 156 -1.11 5.59 6.43
N LYS A 157 -1.35 6.20 5.26
CA LYS A 157 -1.53 5.49 3.99
C LYS A 157 -0.29 4.72 3.58
N PHE A 158 0.90 5.32 3.71
CA PHE A 158 2.15 4.65 3.37
C PHE A 158 2.33 3.38 4.20
N LEU A 159 2.24 3.47 5.52
CA LEU A 159 2.41 2.32 6.41
C LEU A 159 1.39 1.22 6.12
N HIS A 160 0.13 1.58 5.93
CA HIS A 160 -0.93 0.61 5.64
C HIS A 160 -0.76 -0.05 4.26
N THR A 161 -0.43 0.72 3.24
CA THR A 161 -0.23 0.21 1.87
C THR A 161 0.98 -0.73 1.79
N ILE A 162 2.10 -0.38 2.42
CA ILE A 162 3.30 -1.24 2.44
C ILE A 162 3.00 -2.55 3.20
N SER A 163 2.35 -2.46 4.35
CA SER A 163 1.96 -3.64 5.15
C SER A 163 1.03 -4.56 4.37
N SER A 164 0.04 -3.99 3.69
CA SER A 164 -0.89 -4.73 2.82
C SER A 164 -0.17 -5.38 1.63
N GLY A 165 0.79 -4.67 1.03
CA GLY A 165 1.65 -5.21 -0.03
C GLY A 165 2.52 -6.39 0.44
N PHE A 166 2.98 -6.36 1.69
CA PHE A 166 3.73 -7.47 2.30
C PHE A 166 2.83 -8.69 2.53
N LEU A 167 1.63 -8.48 3.04
CA LEU A 167 0.64 -9.54 3.22
C LEU A 167 0.22 -10.15 1.88
N LEU A 168 -0.08 -9.34 0.88
CA LEU A 168 -0.43 -9.79 -0.47
C LEU A 168 0.68 -10.66 -1.09
N ALA A 169 1.94 -10.22 -0.99
CA ALA A 169 3.07 -10.99 -1.50
C ALA A 169 3.23 -12.33 -0.77
N SER A 170 2.98 -12.35 0.54
CA SER A 170 2.99 -13.60 1.32
C SER A 170 1.94 -14.57 0.83
N MET A 171 0.71 -14.11 0.63
CA MET A 171 -0.39 -14.95 0.12
C MET A 171 -0.12 -15.46 -1.28
N PHE A 172 0.46 -14.63 -2.16
CA PHE A 172 0.88 -15.03 -3.50
C PHE A 172 1.91 -16.17 -3.46
N VAL A 173 2.96 -16.03 -2.63
CA VAL A 173 3.99 -17.06 -2.48
C VAL A 173 3.42 -18.33 -1.84
N LEU A 174 2.57 -18.19 -0.81
CA LEU A 174 1.89 -19.32 -0.16
C LEU A 174 1.01 -20.10 -1.16
N GLY A 175 0.22 -19.39 -1.97
CA GLY A 175 -0.67 -20.00 -2.96
C GLY A 175 0.10 -20.84 -4.01
N ILE A 176 1.16 -20.28 -4.60
CA ILE A 176 2.01 -21.01 -5.56
C ILE A 176 2.71 -22.19 -4.88
N SER A 177 3.22 -22.00 -3.67
CA SER A 177 3.91 -23.06 -2.94
C SER A 177 2.96 -24.20 -2.57
N ALA A 178 1.74 -23.89 -2.14
CA ALA A 178 0.69 -24.88 -1.88
C ALA A 178 0.34 -25.68 -3.15
N TYR A 179 0.21 -25.00 -4.29
CA TYR A 179 -0.02 -25.67 -5.57
C TYR A 179 1.11 -26.68 -5.90
N TYR A 180 2.39 -26.32 -5.70
CA TYR A 180 3.50 -27.24 -5.92
C TYR A 180 3.45 -28.45 -4.99
N LEU A 181 3.09 -28.27 -3.71
CA LEU A 181 2.91 -29.39 -2.77
C LEU A 181 1.78 -30.33 -3.19
N LEU A 182 0.63 -29.79 -3.59
CA LEU A 182 -0.49 -30.60 -4.09
C LEU A 182 -0.11 -31.40 -5.35
N ARG A 183 0.71 -30.82 -6.21
CA ARG A 183 1.24 -31.50 -7.40
C ARG A 183 2.43 -32.41 -7.12
N LYS A 184 2.88 -32.51 -5.86
CA LYS A 184 4.07 -33.30 -5.44
C LYS A 184 5.34 -32.95 -6.23
N ARG A 185 5.50 -31.66 -6.54
CA ARG A 185 6.65 -31.13 -7.28
C ARG A 185 7.38 -30.09 -6.44
N GLU A 186 8.68 -29.88 -6.71
CA GLU A 186 9.52 -28.83 -6.10
C GLU A 186 9.34 -28.74 -4.55
N TYR A 187 9.37 -29.89 -3.88
CA TYR A 187 9.04 -30.01 -2.45
C TYR A 187 9.89 -29.11 -1.55
N PHE A 188 11.20 -29.03 -1.82
CA PHE A 188 12.12 -28.16 -1.08
C PHE A 188 11.73 -26.70 -1.21
N LEU A 189 11.56 -26.22 -2.45
CA LEU A 189 11.14 -24.85 -2.76
C LEU A 189 9.82 -24.52 -2.03
N ALA A 190 8.81 -25.37 -2.21
CA ALA A 190 7.49 -25.12 -1.64
C ALA A 190 7.51 -25.06 -0.11
N LYS A 191 8.13 -26.05 0.56
CA LYS A 191 8.17 -26.11 2.02
C LYS A 191 8.93 -24.94 2.65
N ARG A 192 10.09 -24.56 2.07
CA ARG A 192 10.89 -23.44 2.58
C ARG A 192 10.23 -22.09 2.29
N SER A 193 9.61 -21.94 1.13
CA SER A 193 8.83 -20.74 0.82
C SER A 193 7.66 -20.55 1.80
N ILE A 194 6.89 -21.60 2.06
CA ILE A 194 5.79 -21.57 3.04
C ILE A 194 6.28 -21.14 4.43
N LEU A 195 7.43 -21.69 4.87
CA LEU A 195 7.96 -21.33 6.18
C LEU A 195 8.30 -19.83 6.28
N ILE A 196 9.05 -19.31 5.30
CA ILE A 196 9.44 -17.90 5.29
C ILE A 196 8.20 -17.01 5.19
N THR A 197 7.34 -17.29 4.23
CA THR A 197 6.19 -16.42 3.95
C THR A 197 5.05 -16.61 4.95
N GLY A 198 4.98 -17.74 5.61
CA GLY A 198 4.08 -17.95 6.74
C GLY A 198 4.41 -17.02 7.91
N ILE A 199 5.69 -16.93 8.27
CA ILE A 199 6.15 -16.02 9.33
C ILE A 199 6.00 -14.57 8.87
N PHE A 200 6.50 -14.24 7.68
CA PHE A 200 6.43 -12.88 7.13
C PHE A 200 4.97 -12.42 6.96
N GLY A 201 4.09 -13.30 6.46
CA GLY A 201 2.67 -13.01 6.30
C GLY A 201 1.92 -12.86 7.62
N LEU A 202 2.24 -13.66 8.64
CA LEU A 202 1.66 -13.50 9.98
C LEU A 202 2.03 -12.14 10.59
N LEU A 203 3.31 -11.78 10.55
CA LEU A 203 3.76 -10.48 11.03
C LEU A 203 3.13 -9.33 10.24
N SER A 204 3.04 -9.48 8.92
CA SER A 204 2.39 -8.49 8.05
C SER A 204 0.89 -8.36 8.33
N SER A 205 0.18 -9.45 8.63
CA SER A 205 -1.25 -9.39 8.97
C SER A 205 -1.52 -8.63 10.25
N LEU A 206 -0.69 -8.84 11.28
CA LEU A 206 -0.77 -8.06 12.52
C LEU A 206 -0.48 -6.58 12.29
N LEU A 207 0.51 -6.28 11.44
CA LEU A 207 0.85 -4.91 11.07
C LEU A 207 -0.26 -4.25 10.26
N VAL A 208 -0.90 -4.96 9.33
CA VAL A 208 -2.06 -4.48 8.56
C VAL A 208 -3.24 -4.16 9.48
N ALA A 209 -3.52 -5.01 10.46
CA ALA A 209 -4.58 -4.75 11.43
C ALA A 209 -4.30 -3.48 12.25
N TYR A 210 -3.08 -3.33 12.76
CA TYR A 210 -2.67 -2.16 13.52
C TYR A 210 -2.69 -0.86 12.68
N THR A 211 -2.12 -0.90 11.48
CA THR A 211 -2.07 0.27 10.60
C THR A 211 -3.44 0.59 9.99
N GLY A 212 -4.32 -0.40 9.84
CA GLY A 212 -5.71 -0.23 9.42
C GLY A 212 -6.53 0.53 10.45
N ASP A 213 -6.45 0.14 11.72
CA ASP A 213 -7.09 0.88 12.83
C ASP A 213 -6.59 2.33 12.89
N SER A 214 -5.27 2.54 12.81
CA SER A 214 -4.67 3.88 12.75
C SER A 214 -5.20 4.69 11.56
N SER A 215 -5.30 4.06 10.39
CA SER A 215 -5.79 4.71 9.17
C SER A 215 -7.28 5.10 9.27
N ALA A 216 -8.09 4.25 9.89
CA ALA A 216 -9.50 4.53 10.15
C ALA A 216 -9.69 5.74 11.07
N ARG A 217 -8.88 5.84 12.14
CA ARG A 217 -8.88 7.00 13.05
C ARG A 217 -8.52 8.31 12.36
N VAL A 218 -7.47 8.28 11.52
CA VAL A 218 -7.06 9.44 10.73
C VAL A 218 -8.17 9.84 9.75
N LEU A 219 -8.79 8.87 9.08
CA LEU A 219 -9.88 9.11 8.14
C LEU A 219 -11.11 9.71 8.84
N ALA A 220 -11.50 9.18 10.00
CA ALA A 220 -12.61 9.70 10.80
C ALA A 220 -12.40 11.17 11.19
N LYS A 221 -11.15 11.56 11.50
CA LYS A 221 -10.79 12.93 11.88
C LYS A 221 -10.74 13.89 10.69
N VAL A 222 -10.15 13.46 9.56
CA VAL A 222 -9.85 14.33 8.42
C VAL A 222 -11.01 14.38 7.42
N GLN A 223 -11.70 13.25 7.22
CA GLN A 223 -12.79 13.11 6.27
C GLN A 223 -13.96 12.30 6.86
N PRO A 224 -14.67 12.86 7.86
CA PRO A 224 -15.72 12.14 8.58
C PRO A 224 -16.83 11.59 7.68
N VAL A 225 -17.27 12.36 6.69
CA VAL A 225 -18.31 11.90 5.71
C VAL A 225 -17.84 10.72 4.90
N LYS A 226 -16.57 10.70 4.47
CA LYS A 226 -15.99 9.57 3.74
C LYS A 226 -15.85 8.35 4.65
N PHE A 227 -15.49 8.56 5.90
CA PHE A 227 -15.44 7.50 6.90
C PHE A 227 -16.82 6.87 7.11
N ALA A 228 -17.85 7.71 7.31
CA ALA A 228 -19.23 7.27 7.42
C ALA A 228 -19.69 6.44 6.21
N ALA A 229 -19.34 6.89 4.99
CA ALA A 229 -19.65 6.15 3.76
C ALA A 229 -18.97 4.78 3.70
N PHE A 230 -17.73 4.64 4.20
CA PHE A 230 -17.03 3.35 4.24
C PHE A 230 -17.63 2.38 5.23
N GLU A 231 -18.13 2.90 6.35
CA GLU A 231 -18.75 2.12 7.43
C GLU A 231 -20.25 1.91 7.23
N ALA A 232 -20.81 2.38 6.10
CA ALA A 232 -22.24 2.38 5.82
C ALA A 232 -23.07 2.99 6.96
N LEU A 233 -22.55 4.06 7.57
CA LEU A 233 -23.17 4.81 8.62
C LEU A 233 -23.89 6.03 8.03
N TYR A 234 -25.20 5.95 7.89
CA TYR A 234 -26.00 7.02 7.27
C TYR A 234 -26.36 8.14 8.23
N ASP A 235 -26.49 7.81 9.52
CA ASP A 235 -26.78 8.79 10.59
C ASP A 235 -25.71 8.70 11.66
N GLY A 236 -25.16 9.85 12.06
CA GLY A 236 -24.19 9.92 13.14
C GLY A 236 -24.82 9.50 14.47
N LYS A 237 -24.11 8.68 15.24
CA LYS A 237 -24.59 8.19 16.54
C LYS A 237 -23.45 7.90 17.52
N GLN A 238 -23.80 7.85 18.79
CA GLN A 238 -23.00 7.23 19.85
C GLN A 238 -23.23 5.71 19.86
N ASP A 239 -22.32 4.98 20.47
CA ASP A 239 -22.35 3.51 20.53
C ASP A 239 -22.50 2.87 19.12
N ALA A 240 -21.86 3.50 18.14
CA ALA A 240 -21.90 3.05 16.76
C ALA A 240 -21.22 1.68 16.63
N GLY A 241 -21.94 0.71 16.07
CA GLY A 241 -21.41 -0.63 15.81
C GLY A 241 -20.64 -0.69 14.50
N LEU A 242 -19.63 -1.54 14.46
CA LEU A 242 -18.91 -1.87 13.24
C LEU A 242 -19.66 -2.98 12.49
N VAL A 243 -20.09 -2.69 11.27
CA VAL A 243 -20.74 -3.68 10.40
C VAL A 243 -19.67 -4.54 9.73
N ALA A 244 -19.51 -5.77 10.21
CA ALA A 244 -18.54 -6.72 9.64
C ALA A 244 -19.02 -7.29 8.29
N VAL A 245 -20.31 -7.55 8.16
CA VAL A 245 -20.98 -8.00 6.93
C VAL A 245 -22.35 -7.38 6.89
N GLY A 246 -22.74 -6.81 5.77
CA GLY A 246 -24.07 -6.24 5.59
C GLY A 246 -24.55 -6.28 4.15
N ILE A 247 -25.87 -6.44 3.97
CA ILE A 247 -26.57 -6.32 2.69
C ILE A 247 -27.47 -5.09 2.82
N LEU A 248 -27.16 -4.06 2.04
CA LEU A 248 -27.98 -2.86 1.99
C LEU A 248 -29.31 -3.13 1.30
N LYS A 249 -30.35 -2.47 1.75
CA LYS A 249 -31.64 -2.41 1.02
C LYS A 249 -31.52 -1.37 -0.09
N GLU A 250 -32.24 -1.60 -1.16
CA GLU A 250 -32.56 -0.55 -2.11
C GLU A 250 -33.38 0.53 -1.37
N SER A 251 -32.86 1.74 -1.29
CA SER A 251 -33.46 2.80 -0.47
C SER A 251 -33.81 3.97 -1.35
N ASP A 252 -35.10 4.34 -1.37
CA ASP A 252 -35.62 5.59 -1.95
C ASP A 252 -35.50 6.77 -0.94
N ARG A 253 -34.57 6.68 0.00
CA ARG A 253 -34.40 7.63 1.09
C ARG A 253 -34.11 9.04 0.57
N LYS A 254 -34.94 9.99 0.98
CA LYS A 254 -34.70 11.43 0.71
C LYS A 254 -33.84 12.04 1.81
N ILE A 255 -33.01 13.01 1.41
CA ILE A 255 -32.17 13.77 2.36
C ILE A 255 -33.06 14.38 3.45
N GLY A 256 -32.76 14.06 4.72
CA GLY A 256 -33.49 14.57 5.90
C GLY A 256 -34.53 13.62 6.49
N GLU A 257 -34.77 12.45 5.93
CA GLU A 257 -35.62 11.41 6.55
C GLU A 257 -34.82 10.67 7.66
N LYS A 258 -35.45 10.56 8.86
CA LYS A 258 -34.84 9.89 10.01
C LYS A 258 -34.82 8.36 9.85
N GLU A 259 -33.87 7.79 10.53
CA GLU A 259 -33.50 6.40 10.70
C GLU A 259 -34.45 5.35 10.11
N VAL A 260 -34.10 4.86 8.94
CA VAL A 260 -34.64 3.62 8.37
C VAL A 260 -33.56 2.55 8.55
N ASN A 261 -33.95 1.32 8.85
CA ASN A 261 -33.01 0.21 8.86
C ASN A 261 -32.53 -0.07 7.42
N ASP A 262 -31.40 0.54 7.05
CA ASP A 262 -30.84 0.50 5.70
C ASP A 262 -30.28 -0.88 5.32
N PHE A 263 -30.28 -1.84 6.25
CA PHE A 263 -29.79 -3.18 6.02
C PHE A 263 -30.92 -4.20 5.95
N ALA A 264 -30.89 -5.05 4.91
CA ALA A 264 -31.70 -6.25 4.84
C ALA A 264 -31.18 -7.34 5.80
N PHE A 265 -29.85 -7.38 5.96
CA PHE A 265 -29.13 -8.25 6.89
C PHE A 265 -27.83 -7.56 7.29
N ARG A 266 -27.44 -7.68 8.55
CA ARG A 266 -26.12 -7.23 9.02
C ARG A 266 -25.63 -8.08 10.18
N ILE A 267 -24.31 -8.29 10.22
CA ILE A 267 -23.56 -8.77 11.39
C ILE A 267 -22.78 -7.56 11.88
N GLU A 268 -23.08 -7.09 13.06
CA GLU A 268 -22.51 -5.89 13.65
C GLU A 268 -21.84 -6.23 14.98
N ILE A 269 -20.69 -5.60 15.24
CA ILE A 269 -20.03 -5.61 16.55
C ILE A 269 -20.45 -4.33 17.29
N PRO A 270 -21.34 -4.44 18.30
CA PRO A 270 -21.94 -3.26 18.91
C PRO A 270 -20.90 -2.33 19.58
N GLY A 271 -21.01 -1.03 19.34
CA GLY A 271 -20.17 0.00 19.94
C GLY A 271 -18.71 0.03 19.46
N PHE A 272 -18.29 -0.94 18.61
CA PHE A 272 -16.89 -1.08 18.27
C PHE A 272 -16.39 0.06 17.37
N LEU A 273 -17.24 0.62 16.50
CA LEU A 273 -16.88 1.74 15.66
C LEU A 273 -16.61 3.02 16.49
N SER A 274 -17.42 3.28 17.51
CA SER A 274 -17.18 4.37 18.45
C SER A 274 -15.87 4.19 19.21
N VAL A 275 -15.57 2.98 19.67
CA VAL A 275 -14.29 2.66 20.34
C VAL A 275 -13.09 2.85 19.40
N MET A 276 -13.20 2.39 18.15
CA MET A 276 -12.15 2.59 17.14
C MET A 276 -11.84 4.06 16.89
N THR A 277 -12.87 4.90 16.79
CA THR A 277 -12.68 6.31 16.42
C THR A 277 -12.21 7.18 17.58
N GLY A 278 -12.74 6.99 18.78
CA GLY A 278 -12.46 7.86 19.92
C GLY A 278 -12.02 7.16 21.21
N GLY A 279 -11.89 5.85 21.21
CA GLY A 279 -11.45 5.06 22.38
C GLY A 279 -12.53 4.75 23.39
N ASP A 280 -13.75 5.28 23.24
CA ASP A 280 -14.91 5.07 24.12
C ASP A 280 -16.19 4.82 23.31
N ARG A 281 -17.08 3.97 23.83
CA ARG A 281 -18.40 3.69 23.26
C ARG A 281 -19.29 4.94 23.15
N ASN A 282 -19.09 5.91 24.05
CA ASN A 282 -19.85 7.17 24.03
C ASN A 282 -19.35 8.17 22.97
N THR A 283 -18.25 7.84 22.25
CA THR A 283 -17.76 8.70 21.18
C THR A 283 -18.80 8.77 20.06
N PHE A 284 -19.19 10.01 19.71
CA PHE A 284 -20.06 10.25 18.57
C PHE A 284 -19.31 10.01 17.27
N VAL A 285 -19.83 9.14 16.43
CA VAL A 285 -19.33 8.90 15.08
C VAL A 285 -20.24 9.65 14.11
N PRO A 286 -19.72 10.62 13.32
CA PRO A 286 -20.53 11.33 12.34
C PRO A 286 -21.01 10.39 11.22
N GLY A 287 -22.23 10.63 10.74
CA GLY A 287 -22.85 9.93 9.62
C GLY A 287 -22.97 10.80 8.40
#